data_3e8fd2e9be7390057312a47ae6b05ae5
#
_entry.id   3e8fd2e9be7390057312a47ae6b05ae5
#
_cell.length_a   1.000
_cell.length_b   1.000
_cell.length_c   1.000
_cell.angle_alpha   90.00
_cell.angle_beta   90.00
_cell.angle_gamma   90.00
#
_symmetry.space_group_name_H-M   'P 1'
#
loop_
_entity.id
_entity.type
_entity.pdbx_description
1 polymer ?
#
loop_
_entity_poly.entity_id
_entity_poly.type
_entity_poly.pdbx_seq_one_letter_code
_entity_poly.pdbx_strand_id
1 'polypeptide(L)'
;MIKQQTAPRNSVFGVANMKNEVFDMPYIAVSTSAILSEQQKDALKAALGERISVIPGKTEAKLMVDIADGHTMYFAGEKRALAYVDVKCFGTTEFAHKKAFTEAAFAAVQQTTGLPQDSIYLTYSEFANWGTMGSMK
;
A
#
# COMPACT_ATOMS: atom_id res chain seq x y z
N MET A 1 5.51 -6.33 -29.25
CA MET A 1 5.77 -6.36 -28.70
C MET A 1 5.89 -6.09 -28.99
N ILE A 2 5.88 -6.51 -28.73
CA ILE A 2 6.03 -6.57 -28.45
C ILE A 2 6.10 -6.43 -28.60
N LYS A 3 5.73 -6.29 -27.96
CA LYS A 3 6.00 -6.35 -27.77
C LYS A 3 6.07 -6.26 -27.45
N GLN A 4 6.02 -6.66 -27.76
CA GLN A 4 6.26 -6.79 -27.37
C GLN A 4 6.51 -6.86 -27.12
N GLN A 5 6.44 -7.28 -27.30
CA GLN A 5 6.86 -7.52 -26.91
C GLN A 5 7.26 -7.70 -26.68
N THR A 6 7.29 -8.25 -27.13
CA THR A 6 7.88 -8.50 -26.74
C THR A 6 8.23 -8.84 -26.63
N ALA A 7 8.00 -9.50 -26.23
CA ALA A 7 8.63 -9.78 -25.64
C ALA A 7 8.73 -9.96 -25.61
N PRO A 8 8.74 -10.59 -25.52
CA PRO A 8 9.13 -10.78 -25.02
C PRO A 8 9.11 -10.88 -25.04
N ARG A 9 8.86 -11.19 -24.76
CA ARG A 9 9.04 -11.29 -24.34
C ARG A 9 9.23 -11.82 -24.08
N ASN A 10 9.08 -12.27 -24.28
CA ASN A 10 9.53 -12.72 -23.89
C ASN A 10 9.82 -13.16 -23.83
N SER A 11 9.75 -13.67 -23.75
CA SER A 11 10.12 -13.98 -23.33
C SER A 11 10.36 -14.43 -23.23
N VAL A 12 10.24 -14.92 -23.19
CA VAL A 12 10.45 -15.35 -22.32
C VAL A 12 11.17 -14.89 -21.41
N PHE A 13 11.43 -14.59 -21.17
CA PHE A 13 11.87 -14.17 -20.03
C PHE A 13 10.82 -13.91 -19.20
N GLY A 14 10.39 -14.14 -19.23
CA GLY A 14 9.60 -13.69 -18.79
C GLY A 14 8.36 -14.06 -18.28
N VAL A 15 7.96 -15.20 -18.28
CA VAL A 15 6.75 -15.67 -17.65
C VAL A 15 6.74 -15.37 -16.16
N ALA A 16 7.87 -15.57 -15.50
CA ALA A 16 7.97 -15.26 -14.08
C ALA A 16 7.80 -13.76 -13.83
N ASN A 17 8.40 -12.93 -14.68
CA ASN A 17 8.27 -11.47 -14.55
C ASN A 17 6.84 -11.04 -14.82
N MET A 18 6.18 -11.65 -15.77
CA MET A 18 4.80 -11.33 -16.06
C MET A 18 3.89 -11.68 -14.88
N LYS A 19 4.15 -12.78 -14.19
CA LYS A 19 3.38 -13.14 -13.01
C LYS A 19 3.58 -12.12 -11.89
N ASN A 20 4.81 -11.69 -11.68
CA ASN A 20 5.10 -10.69 -10.66
C ASN A 20 4.40 -9.37 -10.99
N GLU A 21 4.40 -8.99 -12.26
CA GLU A 21 3.70 -7.78 -12.68
C GLU A 21 2.21 -7.88 -12.44
N VAL A 22 1.63 -9.07 -12.69
CA VAL A 22 0.20 -9.27 -12.52
C VAL A 22 -0.22 -9.10 -11.06
N PHE A 23 0.61 -9.54 -10.11
CA PHE A 23 0.28 -9.49 -8.70
C PHE A 23 0.93 -8.33 -7.96
N ASP A 24 1.55 -7.41 -8.71
CA ASP A 24 2.33 -6.32 -8.11
C ASP A 24 1.57 -5.01 -8.27
N MET A 25 0.39 -4.93 -7.67
CA MET A 25 -0.48 -3.75 -7.80
C MET A 25 -1.08 -3.40 -6.44
N PRO A 26 -0.29 -2.77 -5.56
CA PRO A 26 -0.80 -2.36 -4.27
C PRO A 26 -1.30 -0.92 -4.27
N TYR A 27 -2.25 -0.65 -3.37
CA TYR A 27 -2.75 0.69 -3.11
C TYR A 27 -2.84 0.86 -1.60
N ILE A 28 -2.34 1.98 -1.08
CA ILE A 28 -2.41 2.28 0.35
C ILE A 28 -2.99 3.68 0.51
N ALA A 29 -4.08 3.78 1.26
CA ALA A 29 -4.66 5.05 1.63
C ALA A 29 -4.48 5.24 3.14
N VAL A 30 -3.99 6.42 3.54
CA VAL A 30 -3.89 6.79 4.95
C VAL A 30 -4.78 7.99 5.18
N SER A 31 -5.78 7.82 6.04
CA SER A 31 -6.63 8.93 6.50
C SER A 31 -6.27 9.23 7.93
N THR A 32 -6.07 10.50 8.27
CA THR A 32 -5.72 10.87 9.63
C THR A 32 -6.36 12.19 10.01
N SER A 33 -6.67 12.35 11.28
CA SER A 33 -7.15 13.62 11.81
C SER A 33 -6.00 14.57 12.10
N ALA A 34 -4.76 14.10 12.15
CA ALA A 34 -3.59 14.96 12.31
C ALA A 34 -3.43 15.86 11.09
N ILE A 35 -2.85 17.04 11.31
CA ILE A 35 -2.47 17.92 10.21
C ILE A 35 -1.01 17.65 9.91
N LEU A 36 -0.73 17.27 8.67
CA LEU A 36 0.62 16.89 8.27
C LEU A 36 1.22 17.93 7.34
N SER A 37 2.50 18.21 7.52
CA SER A 37 3.23 19.06 6.59
C SER A 37 3.50 18.26 5.29
N GLU A 38 3.88 18.97 4.22
CA GLU A 38 4.27 18.29 2.99
C GLU A 38 5.47 17.38 3.22
N GLN A 39 6.41 17.79 4.08
CA GLN A 39 7.55 16.95 4.41
C GLN A 39 7.13 15.67 5.11
N GLN A 40 6.16 15.76 6.02
CA GLN A 40 5.65 14.57 6.70
C GLN A 40 4.93 13.63 5.73
N LYS A 41 4.16 14.19 4.80
CA LYS A 41 3.49 13.38 3.77
C LYS A 41 4.51 12.67 2.88
N ASP A 42 5.55 13.39 2.46
CA ASP A 42 6.60 12.79 1.64
C ASP A 42 7.33 11.69 2.40
N ALA A 43 7.60 11.91 3.69
CA ALA A 43 8.27 10.92 4.53
C ALA A 43 7.41 9.68 4.70
N LEU A 44 6.10 9.86 4.90
CA LEU A 44 5.19 8.74 5.04
C LEU A 44 5.10 7.93 3.75
N LYS A 45 4.99 8.62 2.62
CA LYS A 45 4.97 7.97 1.31
C LYS A 45 6.24 7.17 1.10
N ALA A 46 7.40 7.74 1.40
CA ALA A 46 8.68 7.05 1.23
C ALA A 46 8.78 5.83 2.14
N ALA A 47 8.33 5.95 3.38
CA ALA A 47 8.38 4.84 4.32
C ALA A 47 7.48 3.68 3.88
N LEU A 48 6.26 3.99 3.41
CA LEU A 48 5.35 2.97 2.92
C LEU A 48 5.88 2.32 1.64
N GLY A 49 6.47 3.13 0.76
CA GLY A 49 7.06 2.61 -0.48
C GLY A 49 8.21 1.65 -0.23
N GLU A 50 9.03 1.95 0.78
CA GLU A 50 10.11 1.06 1.16
C GLU A 50 9.57 -0.25 1.74
N ARG A 51 8.54 -0.14 2.58
CA ARG A 51 8.03 -1.29 3.34
C ARG A 51 7.13 -2.21 2.54
N ILE A 52 6.57 -1.75 1.42
CA ILE A 52 5.66 -2.60 0.64
C ILE A 52 6.36 -3.86 0.12
N SER A 53 7.68 -3.82 -0.05
CA SER A 53 8.44 -4.96 -0.56
C SER A 53 8.54 -6.10 0.45
N VAL A 54 8.09 -5.91 1.69
CA VAL A 54 7.92 -7.01 2.63
C VAL A 54 6.92 -8.03 2.09
N ILE A 55 5.97 -7.59 1.28
CA ILE A 55 5.03 -8.47 0.60
C ILE A 55 5.70 -8.94 -0.71
N PRO A 56 5.90 -10.25 -0.88
CA PRO A 56 6.58 -10.75 -2.08
C PRO A 56 5.89 -10.27 -3.36
N GLY A 57 6.68 -9.80 -4.31
CA GLY A 57 6.20 -9.34 -5.60
C GLY A 57 5.68 -7.93 -5.63
N LYS A 58 5.65 -7.23 -4.50
CA LYS A 58 5.17 -5.85 -4.45
C LYS A 58 6.34 -4.89 -4.34
N THR A 59 6.29 -3.79 -5.10
CA THR A 59 7.34 -2.78 -5.09
C THR A 59 6.73 -1.39 -5.14
N GLU A 60 7.53 -0.40 -4.76
CA GLU A 60 7.08 0.99 -4.83
C GLU A 60 6.76 1.41 -6.26
N ALA A 61 7.39 0.80 -7.25
CA ALA A 61 7.18 1.17 -8.66
C ALA A 61 5.72 0.99 -9.10
N LYS A 62 4.97 0.11 -8.44
CA LYS A 62 3.57 -0.14 -8.77
C LYS A 62 2.63 0.33 -7.66
N LEU A 63 3.15 0.95 -6.62
CA LEU A 63 2.36 1.35 -5.46
C LEU A 63 1.73 2.71 -5.66
N MET A 64 0.43 2.78 -5.45
CA MET A 64 -0.29 4.05 -5.39
C MET A 64 -0.53 4.37 -3.92
N VAL A 65 -0.13 5.57 -3.47
CA VAL A 65 -0.31 6.01 -2.09
C VAL A 65 -1.18 7.25 -2.08
N ASP A 66 -2.18 7.23 -1.20
CA ASP A 66 -3.12 8.33 -1.02
C ASP A 66 -3.06 8.75 0.44
N ILE A 67 -2.73 10.01 0.72
CA ILE A 67 -2.61 10.52 2.08
C ILE A 67 -3.58 11.68 2.23
N ALA A 68 -4.54 11.53 3.14
CA ALA A 68 -5.55 12.54 3.41
C ALA A 68 -5.49 12.91 4.89
N ASP A 69 -5.04 14.11 5.19
CA ASP A 69 -4.92 14.60 6.56
C ASP A 69 -6.07 15.53 6.93
N GLY A 70 -6.12 15.95 8.18
CA GLY A 70 -7.10 16.94 8.63
C GLY A 70 -8.53 16.43 8.68
N HIS A 71 -8.74 15.12 8.78
CA HIS A 71 -10.07 14.53 8.88
C HIS A 71 -10.65 14.73 10.27
N THR A 72 -11.98 14.69 10.35
CA THR A 72 -12.67 14.63 11.63
C THR A 72 -12.95 13.16 11.92
N MET A 73 -12.34 12.62 12.97
CA MET A 73 -12.43 11.20 13.28
C MET A 73 -12.77 11.01 14.74
N TYR A 74 -13.59 9.99 15.01
CA TYR A 74 -14.05 9.66 16.35
C TYR A 74 -13.70 8.22 16.67
N PHE A 75 -13.36 7.98 17.92
CA PHE A 75 -13.13 6.63 18.43
C PHE A 75 -13.72 6.56 19.84
N ALA A 76 -14.46 5.48 20.11
CA ALA A 76 -15.13 5.30 21.39
C ALA A 76 -16.05 6.49 21.72
N GLY A 77 -16.64 7.09 20.69
CA GLY A 77 -17.56 8.20 20.86
C GLY A 77 -16.89 9.55 21.02
N GLU A 78 -15.59 9.63 20.98
CA GLU A 78 -14.85 10.89 21.23
C GLU A 78 -14.00 11.28 20.03
N LYS A 79 -13.92 12.60 19.80
CA LYS A 79 -13.03 13.14 18.80
C LYS A 79 -11.59 12.99 19.28
N ARG A 80 -10.76 12.33 18.51
CA ARG A 80 -9.38 12.03 18.91
C ARG A 80 -8.45 12.13 17.74
N ALA A 81 -7.16 12.15 18.05
CA ALA A 81 -6.13 12.02 17.02
C ALA A 81 -6.05 10.55 16.62
N LEU A 82 -6.36 10.25 15.36
CA LEU A 82 -6.51 8.89 14.85
C LEU A 82 -5.95 8.78 13.44
N ALA A 83 -5.69 7.54 13.02
CA ALA A 83 -5.36 7.24 11.63
C ALA A 83 -5.98 5.91 11.21
N TYR A 84 -6.34 5.82 9.95
CA TYR A 84 -6.83 4.58 9.35
C TYR A 84 -6.03 4.32 8.08
N VAL A 85 -5.48 3.11 7.99
CA VAL A 85 -4.68 2.69 6.84
C VAL A 85 -5.48 1.62 6.09
N ASP A 86 -5.77 1.88 4.82
CA ASP A 86 -6.55 0.99 3.98
C ASP A 86 -5.63 0.45 2.88
N VAL A 87 -5.31 -0.84 2.97
CA VAL A 87 -4.40 -1.50 2.03
C VAL A 87 -5.21 -2.38 1.09
N LYS A 88 -5.04 -2.18 -0.20
CA LYS A 88 -5.73 -2.96 -1.23
C LYS A 88 -4.70 -3.54 -2.19
N CYS A 89 -4.80 -4.82 -2.46
CA CYS A 89 -3.84 -5.49 -3.33
C CYS A 89 -4.54 -6.42 -4.30
N PHE A 90 -3.95 -6.58 -5.47
CA PHE A 90 -4.40 -7.56 -6.45
C PHE A 90 -3.74 -8.90 -6.13
N GLY A 91 -4.52 -9.98 -6.17
CA GLY A 91 -4.02 -11.31 -5.88
C GLY A 91 -4.06 -11.66 -4.41
N THR A 92 -3.42 -12.74 -4.04
CA THR A 92 -3.43 -13.25 -2.67
C THR A 92 -2.01 -13.31 -2.11
N THR A 93 -1.92 -13.16 -0.79
CA THR A 93 -0.66 -13.17 -0.07
C THR A 93 -0.85 -13.98 1.20
N GLU A 94 0.18 -14.72 1.61
CA GLU A 94 0.10 -15.48 2.85
C GLU A 94 0.03 -14.55 4.05
N PHE A 95 -0.68 -15.01 5.07
CA PHE A 95 -0.94 -14.20 6.25
C PHE A 95 0.33 -13.68 6.91
N ALA A 96 1.39 -14.50 6.95
CA ALA A 96 2.65 -14.08 7.59
C ALA A 96 3.22 -12.82 6.95
N HIS A 97 3.12 -12.69 5.64
CA HIS A 97 3.62 -11.51 4.93
C HIS A 97 2.71 -10.30 5.17
N LYS A 98 1.40 -10.53 5.22
CA LYS A 98 0.46 -9.45 5.52
C LYS A 98 0.67 -8.93 6.95
N LYS A 99 0.90 -9.84 7.88
CA LYS A 99 1.18 -9.47 9.27
C LYS A 99 2.46 -8.65 9.37
N ALA A 100 3.53 -9.10 8.71
CA ALA A 100 4.80 -8.39 8.73
C ALA A 100 4.67 -7.00 8.12
N PHE A 101 3.95 -6.88 7.00
CA PHE A 101 3.73 -5.58 6.39
C PHE A 101 2.89 -4.68 7.30
N THR A 102 1.87 -5.23 7.94
CA THR A 102 1.02 -4.45 8.85
C THR A 102 1.87 -3.84 9.97
N GLU A 103 2.76 -4.63 10.55
CA GLU A 103 3.64 -4.14 11.61
C GLU A 103 4.57 -3.04 11.10
N ALA A 104 5.10 -3.22 9.90
CA ALA A 104 5.97 -2.21 9.28
C ALA A 104 5.19 -0.92 8.97
N ALA A 105 3.94 -1.04 8.50
CA ALA A 105 3.11 0.11 8.19
C ALA A 105 2.73 0.88 9.45
N PHE A 106 2.40 0.18 10.55
CA PHE A 106 2.15 0.83 11.82
C PHE A 106 3.35 1.66 12.26
N ALA A 107 4.56 1.09 12.15
CA ALA A 107 5.78 1.80 12.52
C ALA A 107 5.95 3.06 11.67
N ALA A 108 5.67 2.97 10.37
CA ALA A 108 5.79 4.12 9.47
C ALA A 108 4.82 5.23 9.86
N VAL A 109 3.57 4.88 10.14
CA VAL A 109 2.56 5.87 10.52
C VAL A 109 2.91 6.51 11.87
N GLN A 110 3.34 5.70 12.84
CA GLN A 110 3.74 6.23 14.15
C GLN A 110 4.91 7.20 14.05
N GLN A 111 5.91 6.86 13.26
CA GLN A 111 7.09 7.71 13.10
C GLN A 111 6.73 9.05 12.48
N THR A 112 5.77 9.05 11.55
CA THR A 112 5.40 10.26 10.83
C THR A 112 4.41 11.11 11.62
N THR A 113 3.41 10.48 12.25
CA THR A 113 2.31 11.21 12.89
C THR A 113 2.47 11.38 14.39
N GLY A 114 3.30 10.55 15.01
CA GLY A 114 3.42 10.52 16.48
C GLY A 114 2.28 9.82 17.17
N LEU A 115 1.35 9.22 16.43
CA LEU A 115 0.20 8.54 17.04
C LEU A 115 0.60 7.21 17.65
N PRO A 116 0.04 6.84 18.81
CA PRO A 116 0.29 5.52 19.41
C PRO A 116 -0.44 4.44 18.64
N GLN A 117 -0.03 3.19 18.83
CA GLN A 117 -0.58 2.05 18.08
C GLN A 117 -2.09 1.89 18.26
N ASP A 118 -2.59 2.20 19.46
CA ASP A 118 -4.02 2.05 19.73
C ASP A 118 -4.88 3.13 19.12
N SER A 119 -4.26 4.09 18.43
CA SER A 119 -4.97 5.14 17.69
C SER A 119 -4.96 4.90 16.18
N ILE A 120 -4.52 3.72 15.75
CA ILE A 120 -4.36 3.41 14.33
C ILE A 120 -5.06 2.09 14.03
N TYR A 121 -5.92 2.08 13.02
CA TYR A 121 -6.47 0.85 12.45
C TYR A 121 -5.90 0.64 11.07
N LEU A 122 -5.78 -0.63 10.68
CA LEU A 122 -5.36 -0.99 9.33
C LEU A 122 -6.22 -2.14 8.85
N THR A 123 -6.68 -2.05 7.61
CA THR A 123 -7.35 -3.17 6.96
C THR A 123 -6.58 -3.54 5.70
N TYR A 124 -6.64 -4.82 5.34
CA TYR A 124 -5.94 -5.35 4.18
C TYR A 124 -6.96 -6.13 3.35
N SER A 125 -7.18 -5.70 2.12
CA SER A 125 -8.15 -6.31 1.23
C SER A 125 -7.45 -6.85 -0.01
N GLU A 126 -7.91 -8.00 -0.48
CA GLU A 126 -7.36 -8.64 -1.66
C GLU A 126 -8.44 -8.79 -2.72
N PHE A 127 -8.07 -8.56 -3.98
CA PHE A 127 -9.02 -8.55 -5.08
C PHE A 127 -8.57 -9.52 -6.16
N ALA A 128 -9.53 -10.27 -6.69
CA ALA A 128 -9.28 -11.19 -7.79
C ALA A 128 -9.21 -10.46 -9.13
N ASN A 129 -9.78 -9.26 -9.18
CA ASN A 129 -9.80 -8.46 -10.41
C ASN A 129 -9.31 -7.06 -10.10
N TRP A 130 -8.56 -6.48 -11.04
CA TRP A 130 -7.94 -5.17 -10.82
C TRP A 130 -7.87 -4.42 -12.13
N GLY A 131 -8.37 -3.20 -12.14
CA GLY A 131 -8.30 -2.34 -13.32
C GLY A 131 -6.99 -1.58 -13.36
N THR A 132 -6.22 -1.76 -14.41
CA THR A 132 -4.95 -1.05 -14.61
C THR A 132 -4.61 -1.03 -16.08
N MET A 133 -3.87 -0.01 -16.51
CA MET A 133 -3.45 0.14 -17.90
C MET A 133 -4.63 0.09 -18.88
N GLY A 134 -5.78 0.62 -18.44
CA GLY A 134 -6.96 0.72 -19.27
C GLY A 134 -7.76 -0.56 -19.43
N SER A 135 -7.45 -1.60 -18.67
CA SER A 135 -8.14 -2.89 -18.77
C SER A 135 -8.30 -3.54 -17.42
N MET A 136 -9.10 -4.60 -17.38
CA MET A 136 -9.32 -5.38 -16.15
C MET A 136 -8.44 -6.63 -16.19
N LYS A 137 -7.77 -6.90 -15.11
CA LYS A 137 -6.98 -8.12 -14.93
C LYS A 137 -7.75 -9.14 -14.13
#